data_0be1de20ea6a8374b44364a942c8f85c
#
_entry.id   0be1de20ea6a8374b44364a942c8f85c
#
_cell.length_a   1.000
_cell.length_b   1.000
_cell.length_c   1.000
_cell.angle_alpha   90.00
_cell.angle_beta   90.00
_cell.angle_gamma   90.00
#
_symmetry.space_group_name_H-M   'P 1'
#
loop_
_entity.id
_entity.type
_entity.pdbx_description
1 polymer ?
#
loop_
_entity_poly.entity_id
_entity_poly.type
_entity_poly.pdbx_seq_one_letter_code
_entity_poly.pdbx_strand_id
1 'polypeptide(L)'
;MLSHILMAADCDPTISVGGILPSIGGNIRVGHSETFLTEACEYTNSFLSFFPKIGIILNMDADHLDFFKDIDDIRHSFRAFARLLPTDGMLIINADTPKYDYVTEGLGCKVVTYALENQAVADYTAANITYDEFDHPSFDCICRGELRGRYTLMVPGLHNVSNALAAI
;
A
#
# COMPACT_ATOMS: atom_id res chain seq x y z
N MET A 1 -4.06 -4.12 -7.52
CA MET A 1 -4.20 -2.78 -8.10
C MET A 1 -2.90 -2.29 -8.72
N LEU A 2 -1.83 -2.07 -7.96
CA LEU A 2 -0.56 -1.52 -8.46
C LEU A 2 0.01 -2.30 -9.66
N SER A 3 -0.07 -3.63 -9.69
CA SER A 3 0.33 -4.46 -10.84
C SER A 3 -0.35 -4.02 -12.15
N HIS A 4 -1.66 -3.76 -12.09
CA HIS A 4 -2.42 -3.32 -13.26
C HIS A 4 -2.02 -1.92 -13.73
N ILE A 5 -1.75 -1.02 -12.77
CA ILE A 5 -1.29 0.35 -13.06
C ILE A 5 0.07 0.30 -13.77
N LEU A 6 1.03 -0.46 -13.22
CA LEU A 6 2.37 -0.58 -13.80
C LEU A 6 2.36 -1.24 -15.18
N MET A 7 1.53 -2.28 -15.36
CA MET A 7 1.37 -2.91 -16.69
C MET A 7 0.70 -1.97 -17.70
N ALA A 8 -0.34 -1.23 -17.29
CA ALA A 8 -1.01 -0.28 -18.16
C ALA A 8 -0.14 0.94 -18.53
N ALA A 9 0.85 1.25 -17.69
CA ALA A 9 1.86 2.27 -17.94
C ALA A 9 3.07 1.77 -18.75
N ASP A 10 3.00 0.55 -19.30
CA ASP A 10 4.09 -0.11 -20.05
C ASP A 10 5.43 -0.19 -19.28
N CYS A 11 5.35 -0.24 -17.93
CA CYS A 11 6.55 -0.35 -17.08
C CYS A 11 7.21 -1.72 -17.12
N ASP A 12 6.57 -2.72 -17.70
CA ASP A 12 7.02 -4.12 -17.81
C ASP A 12 7.63 -4.71 -16.52
N PRO A 13 6.91 -4.68 -15.38
CA PRO A 13 7.45 -5.13 -14.11
C PRO A 13 7.53 -6.64 -14.00
N THR A 14 8.50 -7.15 -13.23
CA THR A 14 8.40 -8.47 -12.61
C THR A 14 7.43 -8.39 -11.44
N ILE A 15 6.47 -9.32 -11.37
CA ILE A 15 5.40 -9.33 -10.37
C ILE A 15 5.42 -10.67 -9.63
N SER A 16 5.36 -10.64 -8.30
CA SER A 16 5.14 -11.78 -7.43
C SER A 16 4.08 -11.45 -6.39
N VAL A 17 2.94 -12.14 -6.42
CA VAL A 17 1.80 -11.91 -5.51
C VAL A 17 1.32 -13.23 -4.91
N GLY A 18 0.68 -13.18 -3.75
CA GLY A 18 0.23 -14.37 -3.02
C GLY A 18 -0.92 -15.13 -3.68
N GLY A 19 -1.76 -14.42 -4.45
CA GLY A 19 -2.93 -15.00 -5.13
C GLY A 19 -2.79 -15.08 -6.64
N ILE A 20 -3.70 -15.80 -7.30
CA ILE A 20 -3.78 -15.84 -8.76
C ILE A 20 -4.29 -14.50 -9.28
N LEU A 21 -3.52 -13.84 -10.13
CA LEU A 21 -3.89 -12.63 -10.84
C LEU A 21 -4.23 -12.98 -12.30
N PRO A 22 -5.52 -12.97 -12.71
CA PRO A 22 -5.95 -13.42 -14.03
C PRO A 22 -5.25 -12.70 -15.19
N SER A 23 -4.95 -11.41 -15.04
CA SER A 23 -4.29 -10.58 -16.06
C SER A 23 -2.87 -11.03 -16.40
N ILE A 24 -2.22 -11.82 -15.56
CA ILE A 24 -0.89 -12.41 -15.83
C ILE A 24 -0.93 -13.94 -15.90
N GLY A 25 -2.12 -14.54 -15.78
CA GLY A 25 -2.31 -15.99 -15.86
C GLY A 25 -1.73 -16.79 -14.69
N GLY A 26 -1.43 -16.15 -13.56
CA GLY A 26 -0.81 -16.82 -12.41
C GLY A 26 -0.50 -15.83 -11.28
N ASN A 27 0.42 -16.21 -10.44
CA ASN A 27 0.89 -15.39 -9.31
C ASN A 27 2.30 -14.82 -9.53
N ILE A 28 2.95 -15.18 -10.62
CA ILE A 28 4.29 -14.69 -11.00
C ILE A 28 4.27 -14.27 -12.47
N ARG A 29 4.82 -13.10 -12.75
CA ARG A 29 5.14 -12.61 -14.09
C ARG A 29 6.59 -12.15 -14.11
N VAL A 30 7.35 -12.58 -15.08
CA VAL A 30 8.71 -12.08 -15.32
C VAL A 30 8.63 -10.93 -16.32
N GLY A 31 9.04 -9.74 -15.91
CA GLY A 31 9.20 -8.55 -16.75
C GLY A 31 10.66 -8.33 -17.11
N HIS A 32 10.93 -7.31 -17.93
CA HIS A 32 12.28 -6.99 -18.40
C HIS A 32 12.78 -5.64 -17.87
N SER A 33 11.95 -4.92 -17.09
CA SER A 33 12.38 -3.68 -16.43
C SER A 33 13.07 -3.95 -15.10
N GLU A 34 13.64 -2.91 -14.50
CA GLU A 34 14.23 -2.97 -13.16
C GLU A 34 13.18 -3.02 -12.04
N THR A 35 11.88 -2.90 -12.39
CA THR A 35 10.80 -2.89 -11.41
C THR A 35 10.44 -4.30 -10.98
N PHE A 36 10.62 -4.60 -9.70
CA PHE A 36 10.12 -5.81 -9.06
C PHE A 36 9.04 -5.45 -8.04
N LEU A 37 7.81 -5.86 -8.31
CA LEU A 37 6.67 -5.70 -7.42
C LEU A 37 6.38 -7.03 -6.72
N THR A 38 6.44 -7.04 -5.39
CA THR A 38 6.15 -8.22 -4.61
C THR A 38 5.19 -7.93 -3.46
N GLU A 39 4.31 -8.86 -3.18
CA GLU A 39 3.61 -8.92 -1.90
C GLU A 39 4.60 -9.42 -0.84
N ALA A 40 4.73 -8.66 0.24
CA ALA A 40 5.66 -8.96 1.32
C ALA A 40 4.88 -9.41 2.55
N CYS A 41 5.08 -10.67 2.97
CA CYS A 41 4.38 -11.26 4.10
C CYS A 41 5.08 -10.88 5.41
N GLU A 42 4.33 -10.37 6.38
CA GLU A 42 4.79 -10.04 7.73
C GLU A 42 4.96 -11.29 8.61
N TYR A 43 4.23 -12.36 8.29
CA TYR A 43 4.29 -13.61 9.06
C TYR A 43 5.71 -14.15 9.14
N THR A 44 6.13 -14.52 10.33
CA THR A 44 7.49 -14.93 10.68
C THR A 44 8.58 -13.91 10.32
N ASN A 45 8.21 -12.64 10.19
CA ASN A 45 9.11 -11.55 9.77
C ASN A 45 9.76 -11.78 8.39
N SER A 46 9.10 -12.54 7.50
CA SER A 46 9.65 -12.88 6.17
C SER A 46 9.96 -11.62 5.34
N PHE A 47 9.15 -10.56 5.46
CA PHE A 47 9.35 -9.30 4.75
C PHE A 47 10.63 -8.55 5.15
N LEU A 48 11.24 -8.87 6.31
CA LEU A 48 12.50 -8.27 6.74
C LEU A 48 13.71 -8.79 5.94
N SER A 49 13.52 -9.80 5.11
CA SER A 49 14.57 -10.32 4.20
C SER A 49 14.63 -9.58 2.87
N PHE A 50 13.70 -8.65 2.60
CA PHE A 50 13.70 -7.82 1.39
C PHE A 50 14.55 -6.56 1.57
N PHE A 51 14.95 -5.97 0.45
CA PHE A 51 15.63 -4.67 0.38
C PHE A 51 14.80 -3.71 -0.47
N PRO A 52 13.63 -3.25 0.03
CA PRO A 52 12.72 -2.46 -0.77
C PRO A 52 13.26 -1.05 -1.02
N LYS A 53 12.99 -0.53 -2.22
CA LYS A 53 13.17 0.89 -2.56
C LYS A 53 11.91 1.70 -2.21
N ILE A 54 10.75 1.08 -2.39
CA ILE A 54 9.45 1.63 -2.03
C ILE A 54 8.74 0.58 -1.18
N GLY A 55 8.31 0.96 0.01
CA GLY A 55 7.49 0.14 0.90
C GLY A 55 6.07 0.68 0.95
N ILE A 56 5.07 -0.21 0.98
CA ILE A 56 3.66 0.17 1.15
C ILE A 56 3.12 -0.59 2.36
N ILE A 57 2.56 0.13 3.33
CA ILE A 57 1.89 -0.43 4.51
C ILE A 57 0.42 -0.02 4.47
N LEU A 58 -0.47 -0.99 4.25
CA LEU A 58 -1.89 -0.77 4.08
C LEU A 58 -2.61 -0.70 5.43
N ASN A 59 -2.28 -1.61 6.34
CA ASN A 59 -2.80 -1.70 7.70
C ASN A 59 -1.82 -2.45 8.61
N MET A 60 -2.08 -2.41 9.91
CA MET A 60 -1.39 -3.20 10.93
C MET A 60 -2.42 -3.69 11.93
N ASP A 61 -2.89 -4.91 11.74
CA ASP A 61 -3.90 -5.55 12.57
C ASP A 61 -3.29 -6.68 13.42
N ALA A 62 -4.02 -7.08 14.48
CA ALA A 62 -3.62 -8.17 15.34
C ALA A 62 -3.86 -9.52 14.66
N ASP A 63 -3.00 -9.86 13.71
CA ASP A 63 -3.00 -11.15 13.00
C ASP A 63 -1.76 -11.96 13.35
N HIS A 64 -1.75 -13.25 13.01
CA HIS A 64 -0.62 -14.15 13.25
C HIS A 64 -0.14 -14.18 14.71
N LEU A 65 -1.09 -14.17 15.68
CA LEU A 65 -0.79 -14.20 17.13
C LEU A 65 -0.23 -15.55 17.60
N ASP A 66 -0.08 -16.52 16.74
CA ASP A 66 0.72 -17.73 16.93
C ASP A 66 2.23 -17.46 16.82
N PHE A 67 2.62 -16.38 16.15
CA PHE A 67 3.99 -15.92 15.99
C PHE A 67 4.26 -14.62 16.78
N PHE A 68 3.43 -13.59 16.60
CA PHE A 68 3.56 -12.32 17.30
C PHE A 68 2.90 -12.39 18.68
N LYS A 69 3.55 -11.78 19.66
CA LYS A 69 3.04 -11.74 21.03
C LYS A 69 1.75 -10.90 21.16
N ASP A 70 1.72 -9.76 20.51
CA ASP A 70 0.64 -8.78 20.56
C ASP A 70 0.76 -7.77 19.40
N ILE A 71 -0.18 -6.83 19.33
CA ILE A 71 -0.19 -5.78 18.30
C ILE A 71 1.04 -4.86 18.38
N ASP A 72 1.65 -4.68 19.52
CA ASP A 72 2.84 -3.82 19.66
C ASP A 72 4.07 -4.54 19.10
N ASP A 73 4.15 -5.85 19.22
CA ASP A 73 5.20 -6.67 18.60
C ASP A 73 5.07 -6.62 17.06
N ILE A 74 3.84 -6.68 16.53
CA ILE A 74 3.56 -6.45 15.10
C ILE A 74 4.03 -5.06 14.67
N ARG A 75 3.69 -4.01 15.40
CA ARG A 75 4.14 -2.63 15.11
C ARG A 75 5.66 -2.49 15.11
N HIS A 76 6.35 -3.16 16.02
CA HIS A 76 7.82 -3.21 16.04
C HIS A 76 8.37 -3.85 14.76
N SER A 77 7.75 -4.92 14.30
CA SER A 77 8.14 -5.60 13.06
C SER A 77 7.93 -4.71 11.83
N PHE A 78 6.77 -4.04 11.72
CA PHE A 78 6.53 -3.07 10.64
C PHE A 78 7.48 -1.86 10.69
N ARG A 79 7.83 -1.40 11.89
CA ARG A 79 8.87 -0.36 12.04
C ARG A 79 10.24 -0.86 11.57
N ALA A 80 10.59 -2.10 11.87
CA ALA A 80 11.82 -2.72 11.37
C ALA A 80 11.82 -2.80 9.84
N PHE A 81 10.71 -3.21 9.23
CA PHE A 81 10.53 -3.20 7.78
C PHE A 81 10.70 -1.79 7.18
N ALA A 82 10.05 -0.78 7.75
CA ALA A 82 10.17 0.59 7.27
C ALA A 82 11.61 1.13 7.32
N ARG A 83 12.41 0.67 8.28
CA ARG A 83 13.83 1.03 8.41
C ARG A 83 14.77 0.36 7.40
N LEU A 84 14.28 -0.64 6.65
CA LEU A 84 15.02 -1.21 5.53
C LEU A 84 15.08 -0.28 4.32
N LEU A 85 14.16 0.71 4.25
CA LEU A 85 14.10 1.65 3.15
C LEU A 85 15.33 2.58 3.15
N PRO A 86 16.04 2.72 2.02
CA PRO A 86 17.17 3.62 1.92
C PRO A 86 16.73 5.08 1.99
N THR A 87 17.66 6.00 2.26
CA THR A 87 17.37 7.44 2.40
C THR A 87 16.77 8.07 1.14
N ASP A 88 17.05 7.51 -0.02
CA ASP A 88 16.47 7.89 -1.32
C ASP A 88 15.25 7.02 -1.71
N GLY A 89 14.74 6.23 -0.78
CA GLY A 89 13.54 5.42 -0.90
C GLY A 89 12.27 6.14 -0.47
N MET A 90 11.16 5.39 -0.43
CA MET A 90 9.85 5.92 -0.04
C MET A 90 9.06 4.91 0.76
N LEU A 91 8.44 5.36 1.84
CA LEU A 91 7.38 4.64 2.55
C LEU A 91 6.02 5.29 2.22
N ILE A 92 5.07 4.47 1.79
CA ILE A 92 3.66 4.85 1.63
C ILE A 92 2.89 4.15 2.74
N ILE A 93 2.18 4.91 3.58
CA ILE A 93 1.52 4.35 4.77
C ILE A 93 0.15 4.95 5.02
N ASN A 94 -0.78 4.10 5.44
CA ASN A 94 -2.13 4.49 5.82
C ASN A 94 -2.12 5.21 7.18
N ALA A 95 -2.49 6.50 7.20
CA ALA A 95 -2.57 7.30 8.41
C ALA A 95 -3.84 7.05 9.24
N ASP A 96 -4.80 6.25 8.74
CA ASP A 96 -5.92 5.74 9.54
C ASP A 96 -5.48 4.58 10.45
N THR A 97 -4.33 3.97 10.18
CA THR A 97 -3.80 2.88 11.00
C THR A 97 -3.31 3.41 12.35
N PRO A 98 -3.81 2.88 13.49
CA PRO A 98 -3.36 3.32 14.81
C PRO A 98 -1.85 3.16 14.99
N LYS A 99 -1.18 4.22 15.48
CA LYS A 99 0.27 4.23 15.72
C LYS A 99 1.13 4.17 14.44
N TYR A 100 0.61 4.62 13.28
CA TYR A 100 1.42 4.77 12.08
C TYR A 100 2.63 5.72 12.30
N ASP A 101 2.45 6.74 13.14
CA ASP A 101 3.47 7.70 13.57
C ASP A 101 4.68 7.00 14.25
N TYR A 102 4.43 5.97 15.08
CA TYR A 102 5.49 5.15 15.65
C TYR A 102 6.32 4.43 14.58
N VAL A 103 5.69 3.96 13.50
CA VAL A 103 6.40 3.28 12.40
C VAL A 103 7.23 4.26 11.60
N THR A 104 6.75 5.49 11.41
CA THR A 104 7.40 6.51 10.57
C THR A 104 8.44 7.35 11.29
N GLU A 105 8.46 7.34 12.63
CA GLU A 105 9.36 8.14 13.44
C GLU A 105 10.84 7.85 13.17
N GLY A 106 11.58 8.89 12.79
CA GLY A 106 13.04 8.84 12.59
C GLY A 106 13.47 8.11 11.33
N LEU A 107 12.57 7.87 10.36
CA LEU A 107 12.95 7.34 9.05
C LEU A 107 13.76 8.37 8.25
N GLY A 108 14.78 7.90 7.55
CA GLY A 108 15.59 8.73 6.65
C GLY A 108 15.01 8.86 5.24
N CYS A 109 14.05 8.00 4.86
CA CYS A 109 13.41 8.00 3.56
C CYS A 109 12.24 9.00 3.49
N LYS A 110 11.73 9.25 2.29
CA LYS A 110 10.49 10.00 2.10
C LYS A 110 9.31 9.20 2.66
N VAL A 111 8.46 9.84 3.46
CA VAL A 111 7.18 9.27 3.89
C VAL A 111 6.05 9.97 3.16
N VAL A 112 5.13 9.18 2.61
CA VAL A 112 3.88 9.63 1.99
C VAL A 112 2.73 8.97 2.74
N THR A 113 1.80 9.77 3.24
CA THR A 113 0.64 9.28 3.98
C THR A 113 -0.62 9.36 3.14
N TYR A 114 -1.51 8.41 3.34
CA TYR A 114 -2.86 8.46 2.79
C TYR A 114 -3.89 8.09 3.86
N ALA A 115 -5.11 8.59 3.73
CA ALA A 115 -6.19 8.32 4.67
C ALA A 115 -7.57 8.54 4.05
N LEU A 116 -8.58 7.85 4.59
CA LEU A 116 -9.99 8.14 4.37
C LEU A 116 -10.58 8.96 5.52
N GLU A 117 -10.17 8.70 6.76
CA GLU A 117 -10.70 9.31 7.98
C GLU A 117 -9.80 10.45 8.49
N ASN A 118 -8.51 10.19 8.71
CA ASN A 118 -7.52 11.16 9.21
C ASN A 118 -7.00 12.10 8.12
N GLN A 119 -7.88 12.67 7.32
CA GLN A 119 -7.54 13.47 6.14
C GLN A 119 -6.66 14.70 6.45
N ALA A 120 -6.77 15.24 7.66
CA ALA A 120 -6.00 16.44 8.06
C ALA A 120 -4.48 16.23 8.12
N VAL A 121 -4.03 14.99 8.28
CA VAL A 121 -2.60 14.64 8.40
C VAL A 121 -2.08 13.85 7.21
N ALA A 122 -2.94 13.53 6.23
CA ALA A 122 -2.59 12.72 5.08
C ALA A 122 -2.21 13.56 3.87
N ASP A 123 -1.20 13.10 3.12
CA ASP A 123 -0.85 13.69 1.83
C ASP A 123 -1.90 13.39 0.76
N TYR A 124 -2.47 12.17 0.77
CA TYR A 124 -3.49 11.74 -0.17
C TYR A 124 -4.78 11.36 0.55
N THR A 125 -5.90 11.84 0.02
CA THR A 125 -7.23 11.57 0.57
C THR A 125 -8.25 11.33 -0.55
N ALA A 126 -9.41 10.76 -0.20
CA ALA A 126 -10.53 10.61 -1.12
C ALA A 126 -11.70 11.50 -0.70
N ALA A 127 -12.35 12.13 -1.67
CA ALA A 127 -13.55 12.93 -1.49
C ALA A 127 -14.64 12.50 -2.48
N ASN A 128 -15.88 12.93 -2.23
CA ASN A 128 -17.03 12.72 -3.12
C ASN A 128 -17.20 11.25 -3.54
N ILE A 129 -17.04 10.32 -2.58
CA ILE A 129 -17.17 8.89 -2.82
C ILE A 129 -18.64 8.58 -3.13
N THR A 130 -18.88 7.95 -4.27
CA THR A 130 -20.19 7.48 -4.73
C THR A 130 -20.08 6.03 -5.18
N TYR A 131 -21.20 5.31 -5.22
CA TYR A 131 -21.24 3.91 -5.62
C TYR A 131 -22.23 3.72 -6.76
N ASP A 132 -21.96 2.82 -7.67
CA ASP A 132 -22.90 2.36 -8.68
C ASP A 132 -23.80 1.22 -8.14
N GLU A 133 -24.64 0.64 -9.01
CA GLU A 133 -25.55 -0.48 -8.66
C GLU A 133 -24.82 -1.78 -8.29
N PHE A 134 -23.53 -1.89 -8.53
CA PHE A 134 -22.67 -3.03 -8.21
C PHE A 134 -21.70 -2.73 -7.04
N ASP A 135 -21.95 -1.66 -6.28
CA ASP A 135 -21.07 -1.18 -5.21
C ASP A 135 -19.65 -0.81 -5.66
N HIS A 136 -19.47 -0.50 -6.94
CA HIS A 136 -18.18 0.00 -7.42
C HIS A 136 -18.01 1.47 -7.04
N PRO A 137 -16.97 1.84 -6.29
CA PRO A 137 -16.76 3.20 -5.85
C PRO A 137 -16.17 4.08 -6.95
N SER A 138 -16.67 5.33 -7.02
CA SER A 138 -16.03 6.44 -7.72
C SER A 138 -15.66 7.52 -6.70
N PHE A 139 -14.48 8.08 -6.80
CA PHE A 139 -13.99 9.08 -5.84
C PHE A 139 -13.05 10.09 -6.48
N ASP A 140 -12.98 11.26 -5.88
CA ASP A 140 -12.00 12.29 -6.21
C ASP A 140 -10.73 12.05 -5.36
N CYS A 141 -9.58 11.85 -6.01
CA CYS A 141 -8.30 11.77 -5.34
C CYS A 141 -7.75 13.18 -5.11
N ILE A 142 -7.51 13.51 -3.85
CA ILE A 142 -6.95 14.80 -3.43
C ILE A 142 -5.52 14.58 -2.92
N CYS A 143 -4.57 15.32 -3.46
CA CYS A 143 -3.19 15.34 -2.97
C CYS A 143 -2.86 16.71 -2.39
N ARG A 144 -2.64 16.79 -1.08
CA ARG A 144 -2.31 18.04 -0.37
C ARG A 144 -3.27 19.19 -0.70
N GLY A 145 -4.56 18.89 -0.72
CA GLY A 145 -5.62 19.84 -1.03
C GLY A 145 -5.90 20.08 -2.52
N GLU A 146 -5.11 19.50 -3.42
CA GLU A 146 -5.31 19.64 -4.87
C GLU A 146 -5.96 18.39 -5.47
N LEU A 147 -6.98 18.59 -6.30
CA LEU A 147 -7.62 17.50 -7.04
C LEU A 147 -6.63 16.93 -8.08
N ARG A 148 -6.37 15.63 -8.00
CA ARG A 148 -5.54 14.90 -8.96
C ARG A 148 -6.34 14.21 -10.04
N GLY A 149 -7.59 13.87 -9.76
CA GLY A 149 -8.50 13.25 -10.71
C GLY A 149 -9.63 12.52 -10.02
N ARG A 150 -10.62 12.13 -10.83
CA ARG A 150 -11.69 11.24 -10.40
C ARG A 150 -11.44 9.83 -10.92
N TYR A 151 -11.54 8.86 -10.02
CA TYR A 151 -11.26 7.46 -10.30
C TYR A 151 -12.51 6.62 -10.04
N THR A 152 -12.72 5.60 -10.86
CA THR A 152 -13.74 4.57 -10.66
C THR A 152 -13.05 3.22 -10.54
N LEU A 153 -13.38 2.45 -9.52
CA LEU A 153 -12.86 1.11 -9.33
C LEU A 153 -13.90 0.10 -9.83
N MET A 154 -13.43 -0.99 -10.43
CA MET A 154 -14.26 -2.14 -10.83
C MET A 154 -14.23 -3.25 -9.76
N VAL A 155 -13.96 -2.88 -8.52
CA VAL A 155 -13.99 -3.75 -7.34
C VAL A 155 -14.74 -3.05 -6.23
N PRO A 156 -15.68 -3.73 -5.53
CA PRO A 156 -16.54 -3.09 -4.55
C PRO A 156 -15.82 -2.79 -3.24
N GLY A 157 -16.41 -1.87 -2.46
CA GLY A 157 -16.07 -1.64 -1.08
C GLY A 157 -15.11 -0.47 -0.81
N LEU A 158 -15.36 0.20 0.32
CA LEU A 158 -14.61 1.38 0.76
C LEU A 158 -13.12 1.09 1.00
N HIS A 159 -12.79 -0.10 1.49
CA HIS A 159 -11.40 -0.53 1.69
C HIS A 159 -10.59 -0.52 0.38
N ASN A 160 -11.25 -0.74 -0.77
CA ASN A 160 -10.60 -0.65 -2.06
C ASN A 160 -10.33 0.79 -2.50
N VAL A 161 -11.09 1.78 -2.00
CA VAL A 161 -10.72 3.19 -2.17
C VAL A 161 -9.43 3.51 -1.41
N SER A 162 -9.30 3.02 -0.17
CA SER A 162 -8.06 3.13 0.61
C SER A 162 -6.87 2.48 -0.10
N ASN A 163 -7.05 1.25 -0.60
CA ASN A 163 -6.01 0.53 -1.37
C ASN A 163 -5.64 1.26 -2.67
N ALA A 164 -6.61 1.93 -3.32
CA ALA A 164 -6.35 2.71 -4.52
C ALA A 164 -5.52 3.95 -4.22
N LEU A 165 -5.77 4.66 -3.11
CA LEU A 165 -4.94 5.79 -2.68
C LEU A 165 -3.48 5.40 -2.48
N ALA A 166 -3.23 4.18 -1.95
CA ALA A 166 -1.88 3.66 -1.79
C ALA A 166 -1.19 3.33 -3.13
N ALA A 167 -1.97 3.08 -4.19
CA ALA A 167 -1.45 2.65 -5.49
C ALA A 167 -1.30 3.81 -6.51
N ILE A 168 -2.01 4.95 -6.26
CA ILE A 168 -1.96 6.19 -7.05
C ILE A 168 -0.72 7.01 -6.69
#